data_8582c655a1c933c06f13ae8407bbaecb
#
_entry.id   8582c655a1c933c06f13ae8407bbaecb
#
_cell.length_a   1.000
_cell.length_b   1.000
_cell.length_c   1.000
_cell.angle_alpha   90.00
_cell.angle_beta   90.00
_cell.angle_gamma   90.00
#
_symmetry.space_group_name_H-M   'P 1'
#
loop_
_entity.id
_entity.type
_entity.pdbx_description
1 polymer ?
#
loop_
_entity_poly.entity_id
_entity_poly.type
_entity_poly.pdbx_seq_one_letter_code
_entity_poly.pdbx_strand_id
1 'polypeptide(L)'
;KNFSDEERDTFVRLLTEYKEKRIMILGSGFSQNIANHFSETLNLYGFRATANSHLEFLRENVEKDVLIFIVSNSGDTFRLADLAQMAKNHHIDLIAFVGEKNSKIGQLATLTISTETYAPRVLSTYQPNLFFGTTLNQFELLLSEALRSIFD
;
A
#
# COMPACT_ATOMS: atom_id res chain seq x y z
N LYS A 1 4.05 10.90 13.42
CA LYS A 1 4.90 10.28 12.40
C LYS A 1 5.14 8.81 12.80
N ASN A 2 4.53 7.90 12.10
CA ASN A 2 4.53 6.48 12.44
C ASN A 2 5.33 5.65 11.43
N PHE A 3 6.46 6.17 11.00
CA PHE A 3 7.37 5.46 10.11
C PHE A 3 8.80 5.96 10.34
N SER A 4 9.75 5.09 10.04
CA SER A 4 11.17 5.40 10.20
C SER A 4 11.68 6.25 9.05
N ASP A 5 12.86 6.85 9.24
CA ASP A 5 13.52 7.59 8.17
C ASP A 5 13.86 6.66 6.99
N GLU A 6 14.25 5.43 7.28
CA GLU A 6 14.53 4.43 6.25
C GLU A 6 13.28 4.07 5.44
N GLU A 7 12.14 3.90 6.10
CA GLU A 7 10.87 3.63 5.43
C GLU A 7 10.47 4.80 4.54
N ARG A 8 10.61 6.02 5.06
CA ARG A 8 10.35 7.24 4.28
C ARG A 8 11.23 7.28 3.03
N ASP A 9 12.53 7.06 3.20
CA ASP A 9 13.47 7.15 2.08
C ASP A 9 13.18 6.09 1.01
N THR A 10 12.80 4.88 1.43
CA THR A 10 12.40 3.82 0.50
C THR A 10 11.13 4.20 -0.26
N PHE A 11 10.15 4.76 0.43
CA PHE A 11 8.92 5.24 -0.20
C PHE A 11 9.23 6.29 -1.27
N VAL A 12 10.03 7.29 -0.91
CA VAL A 12 10.41 8.36 -1.84
C VAL A 12 11.14 7.78 -3.06
N ARG A 13 12.05 6.86 -2.85
CA ARG A 13 12.78 6.21 -3.94
C ARG A 13 11.85 5.46 -4.89
N LEU A 14 10.92 4.69 -4.33
CA LEU A 14 9.97 3.92 -5.14
C LEU A 14 9.04 4.84 -5.93
N LEU A 15 8.48 5.87 -5.31
CA LEU A 15 7.61 6.80 -6.02
C LEU A 15 8.36 7.54 -7.12
N THR A 16 9.61 7.89 -6.90
CA THR A 16 10.43 8.52 -7.91
C THR A 16 10.68 7.58 -9.10
N GLU A 17 11.00 6.34 -8.81
CA GLU A 17 11.26 5.33 -9.85
C GLU A 17 10.03 5.07 -10.72
N TYR A 18 8.86 5.03 -10.10
CA TYR A 18 7.60 4.69 -10.81
C TYR A 18 6.78 5.91 -11.22
N LYS A 19 7.35 7.10 -11.18
CA LYS A 19 6.62 8.33 -11.50
C LYS A 19 5.97 8.29 -12.89
N GLU A 20 6.66 7.76 -13.89
CA GLU A 20 6.16 7.66 -15.25
C GLU A 20 5.68 6.23 -15.61
N LYS A 21 5.64 5.35 -14.64
CA LYS A 21 5.18 3.98 -14.78
C LYS A 21 3.81 3.82 -14.13
N ARG A 22 3.34 2.58 -14.02
CA ARG A 22 2.02 2.33 -13.46
C ARG A 22 2.09 2.04 -11.97
N ILE A 23 1.08 2.52 -11.25
CA ILE A 23 0.87 2.19 -9.84
C ILE A 23 -0.51 1.56 -9.72
N MET A 24 -0.58 0.37 -9.13
CA MET A 24 -1.83 -0.35 -8.92
C MET A 24 -2.10 -0.46 -7.44
N ILE A 25 -3.27 -0.05 -6.99
CA ILE A 25 -3.60 0.01 -5.57
C ILE A 25 -4.78 -0.90 -5.28
N LEU A 26 -4.59 -1.81 -4.34
CA LEU A 26 -5.55 -2.86 -4.02
C LEU A 26 -5.93 -2.81 -2.56
N GLY A 27 -7.21 -2.92 -2.30
CA GLY A 27 -7.76 -3.03 -0.96
C GLY A 27 -9.03 -3.86 -1.02
N SER A 28 -9.44 -4.43 0.10
CA SER A 28 -10.62 -5.25 0.20
C SER A 28 -11.55 -4.68 1.27
N GLY A 29 -12.86 -4.75 1.04
CA GLY A 29 -13.85 -4.21 1.96
C GLY A 29 -13.63 -2.71 2.19
N PHE A 30 -13.57 -2.29 3.43
CA PHE A 30 -13.36 -0.87 3.78
C PHE A 30 -12.04 -0.34 3.25
N SER A 31 -11.02 -1.18 3.14
CA SER A 31 -9.71 -0.79 2.60
C SER A 31 -9.77 -0.40 1.13
N GLN A 32 -10.82 -0.80 0.40
CA GLN A 32 -11.03 -0.36 -0.97
C GLN A 32 -11.25 1.16 -1.04
N ASN A 33 -11.92 1.74 -0.05
CA ASN A 33 -12.11 3.20 0.01
C ASN A 33 -10.78 3.92 0.18
N ILE A 34 -9.89 3.34 0.97
CA ILE A 34 -8.55 3.89 1.16
C ILE A 34 -7.74 3.79 -0.15
N ALA A 35 -7.82 2.65 -0.81
CA ALA A 35 -7.16 2.46 -2.11
C ALA A 35 -7.64 3.46 -3.15
N ASN A 36 -8.95 3.73 -3.17
CA ASN A 36 -9.53 4.73 -4.06
C ASN A 36 -8.98 6.13 -3.77
N HIS A 37 -8.91 6.50 -2.49
CA HIS A 37 -8.35 7.79 -2.08
C HIS A 37 -6.88 7.92 -2.52
N PHE A 38 -6.08 6.88 -2.30
CA PHE A 38 -4.68 6.89 -2.72
C PHE A 38 -4.56 7.10 -4.23
N SER A 39 -5.37 6.37 -4.99
CA SER A 39 -5.36 6.45 -6.45
C SER A 39 -5.72 7.86 -6.95
N GLU A 40 -6.80 8.42 -6.41
CA GLU A 40 -7.24 9.77 -6.79
C GLU A 40 -6.18 10.83 -6.46
N THR A 41 -5.59 10.71 -5.28
CA THR A 41 -4.56 11.66 -4.83
C THR A 41 -3.31 11.56 -5.69
N LEU A 42 -2.84 10.33 -5.97
CA LEU A 42 -1.67 10.13 -6.81
C LEU A 42 -1.87 10.67 -8.22
N ASN A 43 -3.05 10.43 -8.80
CA ASN A 43 -3.36 10.93 -10.15
C ASN A 43 -3.41 12.45 -10.18
N LEU A 44 -3.90 13.08 -9.11
CA LEU A 44 -3.92 14.53 -9.00
C LEU A 44 -2.52 15.13 -9.15
N TYR A 45 -1.51 14.42 -8.67
CA TYR A 45 -0.11 14.87 -8.72
C TYR A 45 0.67 14.27 -9.89
N GLY A 46 -0.03 13.73 -10.88
CA GLY A 46 0.58 13.32 -12.14
C GLY A 46 1.11 11.90 -12.21
N PHE A 47 0.85 11.07 -11.19
CA PHE A 47 1.16 9.64 -11.27
C PHE A 47 0.10 8.93 -12.10
N ARG A 48 0.40 7.71 -12.52
CA ARG A 48 -0.53 6.86 -13.27
C ARG A 48 -1.03 5.74 -12.37
N ALA A 49 -1.99 6.06 -11.52
CA ALA A 49 -2.50 5.14 -10.50
C ALA A 49 -3.90 4.65 -10.84
N THR A 50 -4.15 3.39 -10.56
CA THR A 50 -5.49 2.79 -10.66
C THR A 50 -5.79 2.00 -9.39
N ALA A 51 -7.04 2.07 -8.94
CA ALA A 51 -7.59 1.16 -7.94
C ALA A 51 -8.54 0.20 -8.65
N ASN A 52 -8.98 -0.87 -7.97
CA ASN A 52 -9.88 -1.88 -8.55
C ASN A 52 -9.27 -2.63 -9.75
N SER A 53 -8.01 -2.93 -9.67
CA SER A 53 -7.33 -3.65 -10.75
C SER A 53 -7.72 -5.12 -10.77
N HIS A 54 -7.80 -5.69 -11.95
CA HIS A 54 -8.07 -7.11 -12.10
C HIS A 54 -6.81 -7.91 -11.74
N LEU A 55 -6.91 -8.72 -10.69
CA LEU A 55 -5.80 -9.58 -10.25
C LEU A 55 -5.34 -10.53 -11.36
N GLU A 56 -6.25 -10.94 -12.23
CA GLU A 56 -5.96 -11.84 -13.33
C GLU A 56 -5.02 -11.23 -14.35
N PHE A 57 -5.10 -9.93 -14.56
CA PHE A 57 -4.20 -9.23 -15.48
C PHE A 57 -2.74 -9.37 -15.05
N LEU A 58 -2.48 -9.33 -13.76
CA LEU A 58 -1.13 -9.48 -13.23
C LEU A 58 -0.59 -10.91 -13.36
N ARG A 59 -1.48 -11.91 -13.33
CA ARG A 59 -1.08 -13.30 -13.46
C ARG A 59 -0.66 -13.66 -14.88
N GLU A 60 -1.31 -13.08 -15.87
CA GLU A 60 -1.06 -13.38 -17.28
C GLU A 60 0.06 -12.54 -17.87
N ASN A 61 0.17 -11.31 -17.42
CA ASN A 61 1.16 -10.35 -17.93
C ASN A 61 1.96 -9.77 -16.77
N VAL A 62 2.98 -10.51 -16.34
CA VAL A 62 3.85 -10.04 -15.27
C VAL A 62 4.64 -8.84 -15.78
N GLU A 63 4.11 -7.64 -15.53
CA GLU A 63 4.80 -6.41 -15.87
C GLU A 63 5.74 -6.01 -14.76
N LYS A 64 7.02 -5.86 -15.09
CA LYS A 64 8.02 -5.40 -14.13
C LYS A 64 7.99 -3.89 -13.92
N ASP A 65 7.21 -3.17 -14.74
CA ASP A 65 7.11 -1.72 -14.68
C ASP A 65 5.87 -1.27 -13.93
N VAL A 66 5.48 -2.01 -12.92
CA VAL A 66 4.34 -1.67 -12.07
C VAL A 66 4.77 -1.69 -10.60
N LEU A 67 4.31 -0.68 -9.87
CA LEU A 67 4.42 -0.64 -8.42
C LEU A 67 3.05 -0.98 -7.85
N ILE A 68 3.00 -1.95 -6.95
CA ILE A 68 1.75 -2.38 -6.33
C ILE A 68 1.67 -1.79 -4.92
N PHE A 69 0.51 -1.22 -4.59
CA PHE A 69 0.17 -0.87 -3.22
C PHE A 69 -0.90 -1.84 -2.75
N ILE A 70 -0.77 -2.34 -1.53
CA ILE A 70 -1.82 -3.11 -0.87
C ILE A 70 -2.18 -2.41 0.43
N VAL A 71 -3.48 -2.23 0.65
CA VAL A 71 -4.02 -1.70 1.91
C VAL A 71 -4.82 -2.81 2.58
N SER A 72 -4.37 -3.27 3.73
CA SER A 72 -5.00 -4.37 4.45
C SER A 72 -4.77 -4.24 5.96
N ASN A 73 -5.84 -4.03 6.71
CA ASN A 73 -5.73 -3.88 8.17
C ASN A 73 -5.12 -5.13 8.82
N SER A 74 -5.65 -6.31 8.53
CA SER A 74 -5.10 -7.56 9.10
C SER A 74 -3.76 -7.93 8.48
N GLY A 75 -3.51 -7.53 7.23
CA GLY A 75 -2.37 -7.97 6.46
C GLY A 75 -2.44 -9.44 6.04
N ASP A 76 -3.59 -10.07 6.22
CA ASP A 76 -3.78 -11.51 5.97
C ASP A 76 -4.93 -11.79 5.01
N THR A 77 -5.47 -10.77 4.33
CA THR A 77 -6.55 -10.96 3.36
C THR A 77 -6.09 -11.93 2.28
N PHE A 78 -6.79 -13.05 2.12
CA PHE A 78 -6.35 -14.21 1.36
C PHE A 78 -5.86 -13.87 -0.07
N ARG A 79 -6.70 -13.21 -0.86
CA ARG A 79 -6.34 -12.90 -2.25
C ARG A 79 -5.21 -11.89 -2.35
N LEU A 80 -5.17 -10.96 -1.44
CA LEU A 80 -4.11 -9.94 -1.41
C LEU A 80 -2.79 -10.56 -0.94
N ALA A 81 -2.84 -11.52 -0.03
CA ALA A 81 -1.65 -12.25 0.39
C ALA A 81 -1.07 -13.09 -0.75
N ASP A 82 -1.93 -13.73 -1.56
CA ASP A 82 -1.50 -14.45 -2.75
C ASP A 82 -0.81 -13.52 -3.76
N LEU A 83 -1.39 -12.35 -3.96
CA LEU A 83 -0.80 -11.35 -4.85
C LEU A 83 0.57 -10.87 -4.33
N ALA A 84 0.67 -10.65 -3.03
CA ALA A 84 1.93 -10.26 -2.42
C ALA A 84 3.01 -11.32 -2.62
N GLN A 85 2.63 -12.60 -2.48
CA GLN A 85 3.57 -13.71 -2.73
C GLN A 85 4.01 -13.75 -4.19
N MET A 86 3.07 -13.57 -5.11
CA MET A 86 3.37 -13.53 -6.53
C MET A 86 4.31 -12.37 -6.86
N ALA A 87 4.02 -11.20 -6.32
CA ALA A 87 4.87 -10.02 -6.52
C ALA A 87 6.30 -10.28 -6.05
N LYS A 88 6.45 -10.88 -4.87
CA LYS A 88 7.77 -11.23 -4.34
C LYS A 88 8.48 -12.22 -5.25
N ASN A 89 7.79 -13.26 -5.70
CA ASN A 89 8.36 -14.29 -6.56
C ASN A 89 8.85 -13.74 -7.89
N HIS A 90 8.19 -12.72 -8.41
CA HIS A 90 8.52 -12.10 -9.70
C HIS A 90 9.31 -10.81 -9.57
N HIS A 91 9.76 -10.48 -8.37
CA HIS A 91 10.54 -9.25 -8.10
C HIS A 91 9.81 -7.97 -8.49
N ILE A 92 8.49 -7.95 -8.28
CA ILE A 92 7.65 -6.76 -8.49
C ILE A 92 7.63 -5.99 -7.18
N ASP A 93 7.92 -4.70 -7.23
CA ASP A 93 7.91 -3.86 -6.03
C ASP A 93 6.50 -3.68 -5.49
N LEU A 94 6.37 -3.84 -4.17
CA LEU A 94 5.10 -3.76 -3.48
C LEU A 94 5.26 -2.97 -2.19
N ILE A 95 4.41 -1.96 -2.01
CA ILE A 95 4.31 -1.21 -0.75
C ILE A 95 3.03 -1.66 -0.04
N ALA A 96 3.17 -2.15 1.17
CA ALA A 96 2.03 -2.59 1.97
C ALA A 96 1.73 -1.59 3.08
N PHE A 97 0.47 -1.20 3.18
CA PHE A 97 -0.06 -0.42 4.31
C PHE A 97 -0.93 -1.36 5.12
N VAL A 98 -0.45 -1.74 6.29
CA VAL A 98 -1.06 -2.79 7.11
C VAL A 98 -1.24 -2.33 8.56
N GLY A 99 -2.11 -3.03 9.27
CA GLY A 99 -2.30 -2.79 10.70
C GLY A 99 -1.32 -3.57 11.58
N GLU A 100 -0.61 -4.54 10.99
CA GLU A 100 0.35 -5.36 11.71
C GLU A 100 1.51 -5.74 10.79
N LYS A 101 2.71 -5.34 11.17
CA LYS A 101 3.91 -5.55 10.37
C LYS A 101 4.24 -7.04 10.18
N ASN A 102 3.99 -7.85 11.20
CA ASN A 102 4.29 -9.28 11.15
C ASN A 102 3.23 -10.12 10.43
N SER A 103 2.25 -9.46 9.80
CA SER A 103 1.27 -10.15 8.97
C SER A 103 1.93 -10.74 7.72
N LYS A 104 1.20 -11.61 7.04
CA LYS A 104 1.67 -12.24 5.80
C LYS A 104 2.08 -11.21 4.75
N ILE A 105 1.21 -10.27 4.46
CA ILE A 105 1.47 -9.22 3.47
C ILE A 105 2.62 -8.33 3.93
N GLY A 106 2.64 -7.98 5.22
CA GLY A 106 3.69 -7.16 5.79
C GLY A 106 5.08 -7.76 5.63
N GLN A 107 5.19 -9.08 5.69
CA GLN A 107 6.47 -9.78 5.56
C GLN A 107 6.91 -9.96 4.11
N LEU A 108 5.98 -9.91 3.17
CA LEU A 108 6.26 -10.15 1.75
C LEU A 108 6.57 -8.89 0.96
N ALA A 109 6.17 -7.73 1.45
CA ALA A 109 6.29 -6.47 0.72
C ALA A 109 7.74 -5.98 0.62
N THR A 110 8.02 -5.22 -0.43
CA THR A 110 9.31 -4.50 -0.56
C THR A 110 9.44 -3.46 0.53
N LEU A 111 8.33 -2.77 0.82
CA LEU A 111 8.24 -1.77 1.89
C LEU A 111 6.94 -1.99 2.63
N THR A 112 6.99 -2.03 3.96
CA THR A 112 5.81 -2.16 4.80
C THR A 112 5.68 -0.95 5.70
N ILE A 113 4.56 -0.26 5.58
CA ILE A 113 4.17 0.85 6.46
C ILE A 113 3.06 0.32 7.35
N SER A 114 3.34 0.18 8.63
CA SER A 114 2.40 -0.40 9.58
C SER A 114 1.92 0.63 10.58
N THR A 115 0.63 0.60 10.87
CA THR A 115 0.05 1.43 11.93
C THR A 115 0.23 0.78 13.30
N GLU A 116 0.42 -0.54 13.35
CA GLU A 116 0.44 -1.37 14.55
C GLU A 116 -0.81 -1.14 15.41
N THR A 117 -1.95 -1.05 14.73
CA THR A 117 -3.26 -0.84 15.36
C THR A 117 -4.20 -2.03 15.19
N TYR A 118 -3.75 -3.09 14.51
CA TYR A 118 -4.62 -4.23 14.28
C TYR A 118 -4.93 -4.95 15.59
N ALA A 119 -6.23 -5.17 15.81
CA ALA A 119 -6.72 -5.98 16.91
C ALA A 119 -7.88 -6.84 16.41
N PRO A 120 -7.92 -8.14 16.74
CA PRO A 120 -9.05 -8.97 16.40
C PRO A 120 -10.33 -8.41 17.02
N ARG A 121 -11.43 -8.46 16.26
CA ARG A 121 -12.70 -7.91 16.72
C ARG A 121 -13.30 -8.76 17.82
N VAL A 122 -13.69 -8.13 18.93
CA VAL A 122 -14.43 -8.78 20.01
C VAL A 122 -15.91 -8.43 19.80
N LEU A 123 -16.75 -9.45 19.61
CA LEU A 123 -18.14 -9.28 19.20
C LEU A 123 -19.01 -8.46 20.15
N SER A 124 -18.69 -8.42 21.43
CA SER A 124 -19.53 -7.81 22.44
C SER A 124 -19.14 -6.39 22.83
N THR A 125 -18.04 -5.86 22.31
CA THR A 125 -17.56 -4.53 22.66
C THR A 125 -17.19 -3.74 21.43
N TYR A 126 -17.59 -2.46 21.42
CA TYR A 126 -17.11 -1.55 20.40
C TYR A 126 -15.67 -1.19 20.66
N GLN A 127 -14.84 -1.32 19.63
CA GLN A 127 -13.46 -0.85 19.66
C GLN A 127 -13.23 0.09 18.48
N PRO A 128 -12.62 1.26 18.72
CA PRO A 128 -12.31 2.16 17.60
C PRO A 128 -11.36 1.49 16.63
N ASN A 129 -11.65 1.63 15.34
CA ASN A 129 -10.73 1.16 14.32
C ASN A 129 -9.80 2.30 13.90
N LEU A 130 -8.61 2.29 14.43
CA LEU A 130 -7.65 3.36 14.22
C LEU A 130 -6.82 3.19 12.94
N PHE A 131 -6.95 2.05 12.27
CA PHE A 131 -6.15 1.75 11.08
C PHE A 131 -6.37 2.77 9.96
N PHE A 132 -7.63 3.05 9.62
CA PHE A 132 -7.92 3.84 8.42
C PHE A 132 -7.43 5.27 8.54
N GLY A 133 -7.72 5.94 9.64
CA GLY A 133 -7.26 7.31 9.85
C GLY A 133 -5.75 7.41 9.92
N THR A 134 -5.11 6.50 10.63
CA THR A 134 -3.66 6.48 10.77
C THR A 134 -2.98 6.21 9.42
N THR A 135 -3.52 5.26 8.65
CA THR A 135 -2.98 4.94 7.32
C THR A 135 -3.08 6.15 6.38
N LEU A 136 -4.20 6.85 6.39
CA LEU A 136 -4.36 8.05 5.57
C LEU A 136 -3.33 9.12 5.95
N ASN A 137 -3.09 9.32 7.23
CA ASN A 137 -2.09 10.28 7.70
C ASN A 137 -0.68 9.87 7.27
N GLN A 138 -0.34 8.61 7.41
CA GLN A 138 0.97 8.11 6.97
C GLN A 138 1.17 8.33 5.48
N PHE A 139 0.16 8.01 4.68
CA PHE A 139 0.22 8.20 3.23
C PHE A 139 0.42 9.67 2.86
N GLU A 140 -0.34 10.56 3.48
CA GLU A 140 -0.22 12.00 3.19
C GLU A 140 1.18 12.54 3.53
N LEU A 141 1.71 12.14 4.66
CA LEU A 141 3.05 12.58 5.07
C LEU A 141 4.14 12.02 4.15
N LEU A 142 4.04 10.73 3.80
CA LEU A 142 4.99 10.08 2.90
C LEU A 142 4.92 10.67 1.49
N LEU A 143 3.71 10.90 0.99
CA LEU A 143 3.52 11.50 -0.33
C LEU A 143 4.10 12.92 -0.38
N SER A 144 3.89 13.69 0.67
CA SER A 144 4.46 15.04 0.77
C SER A 144 5.99 15.00 0.60
N GLU A 145 6.66 14.06 1.25
CA GLU A 145 8.10 13.89 1.12
C GLU A 145 8.50 13.49 -0.30
N ALA A 146 7.76 12.56 -0.91
CA ALA A 146 8.04 12.12 -2.28
C ALA A 146 7.86 13.27 -3.28
N LEU A 147 6.78 14.03 -3.15
CA LEU A 147 6.52 15.16 -4.06
C LEU A 147 7.58 16.25 -3.93
N ARG A 148 8.04 16.51 -2.71
CA ARG A 148 9.10 17.46 -2.49
C ARG A 148 10.39 17.04 -3.18
N SER A 149 10.69 15.75 -3.12
CA SER A 149 11.88 15.19 -3.78
C SER A 149 11.77 15.20 -5.30
N ILE A 150 10.60 14.90 -5.85
CA ILE A 150 10.39 14.78 -7.29
C ILE A 150 10.32 16.16 -7.97
N PHE A 151 9.68 17.14 -7.34
CA PHE A 151 9.37 18.42 -7.97
C PHE A 151 10.25 19.59 -7.50
N ASP A 152 11.07 19.35 -6.52
CA ASP A 152 12.05 20.36 -6.09
C ASP A 152 13.48 20.01 -6.67
#